data_9de5ae543c4509ef9852e5f8b45f7679
#
_entry.id   9de5ae543c4509ef9852e5f8b45f7679
#
_cell.length_a   1.000
_cell.length_b   1.000
_cell.length_c   1.000
_cell.angle_alpha   90.00
_cell.angle_beta   90.00
_cell.angle_gamma   90.00
#
_symmetry.space_group_name_H-M   'P 1'
#
loop_
_entity.id
_entity.type
_entity.pdbx_description
1 polymer ?
#
loop_
_entity_poly.entity_id
_entity_poly.type
_entity_poly.pdbx_seq_one_letter_code
_entity_poly.pdbx_strand_id
1 'polypeptide(L)'
;MKIILALLIFSLIVVFHELGHFLLAKKNGITVTEFSLGMGPRLLSHVWGETRYSIKLLPFGGSCLMVGEDEDSDDVNAFNNKPVGARIAVVAAGPVFNFILAFILSLFIVGSIGYDAPVVWKVTDGFPA
;
A
#
# COMPACT_ATOMS: atom_id res chain seq x y z
N MET A 1 23.32 6.71 3.36
CA MET A 1 22.78 6.05 2.15
C MET A 1 21.80 4.93 2.48
N LYS A 2 22.13 3.94 3.34
CA LYS A 2 21.26 2.80 3.69
C LYS A 2 19.93 3.22 4.33
N ILE A 3 19.92 4.24 5.22
CA ILE A 3 18.70 4.75 5.88
C ILE A 3 17.76 5.41 4.87
N ILE A 4 18.29 6.19 3.95
CA ILE A 4 17.50 6.85 2.91
C ILE A 4 16.82 5.80 2.01
N LEU A 5 17.58 4.78 1.59
CA LEU A 5 17.04 3.68 0.81
C LEU A 5 15.95 2.92 1.56
N ALA A 6 16.14 2.63 2.85
CA ALA A 6 15.15 1.97 3.68
C ALA A 6 13.85 2.81 3.79
N LEU A 7 13.97 4.12 3.98
CA LEU A 7 12.83 5.04 4.03
C LEU A 7 12.08 5.10 2.68
N LEU A 8 12.80 5.09 1.56
CA LEU A 8 12.19 5.07 0.22
C LEU A 8 11.43 3.76 -0.03
N ILE A 9 12.02 2.61 0.33
CA ILE A 9 11.36 1.30 0.21
C ILE A 9 10.12 1.25 1.11
N PHE A 10 10.24 1.70 2.35
CA PHE A 10 9.11 1.78 3.28
C PHE A 10 7.99 2.66 2.71
N SER A 11 8.34 3.84 2.19
CA SER A 11 7.38 4.74 1.57
C SER A 11 6.67 4.10 0.38
N LEU A 12 7.40 3.39 -0.47
CA LEU A 12 6.83 2.66 -1.60
C LEU A 12 5.80 1.62 -1.15
N ILE A 13 6.13 0.83 -0.12
CA ILE A 13 5.24 -0.20 0.44
C ILE A 13 3.97 0.45 0.98
N VAL A 14 4.09 1.54 1.75
CA VAL A 14 2.92 2.24 2.31
C VAL A 14 2.06 2.85 1.21
N VAL A 15 2.66 3.50 0.22
CA VAL A 15 1.92 4.09 -0.91
C VAL A 15 1.14 3.04 -1.69
N PHE A 16 1.72 1.87 -1.95
CA PHE A 16 1.01 0.76 -2.60
C PHE A 16 -0.11 0.20 -1.75
N HIS A 17 0.08 0.12 -0.44
CA HIS A 17 -0.96 -0.25 0.51
C HIS A 17 -2.17 0.69 0.43
N GLU A 18 -1.92 2.00 0.55
CA GLU A 18 -2.96 3.04 0.47
C GLU A 18 -3.63 3.09 -0.91
N LEU A 19 -2.86 2.83 -1.97
CA LEU A 19 -3.39 2.73 -3.33
C LEU A 19 -4.39 1.58 -3.47
N GLY A 20 -4.15 0.46 -2.79
CA GLY A 20 -5.09 -0.66 -2.72
C GLY A 20 -6.43 -0.23 -2.14
N HIS A 21 -6.43 0.41 -0.97
CA HIS A 21 -7.62 0.95 -0.34
C HIS A 21 -8.32 1.96 -1.26
N PHE A 22 -7.59 2.90 -1.83
CA PHE A 22 -8.11 3.92 -2.74
C PHE A 22 -8.84 3.32 -3.95
N LEU A 23 -8.21 2.39 -4.66
CA LEU A 23 -8.78 1.81 -5.88
C LEU A 23 -10.05 0.99 -5.58
N LEU A 24 -10.03 0.21 -4.50
CA LEU A 24 -11.19 -0.60 -4.10
C LEU A 24 -12.31 0.27 -3.52
N ALA A 25 -11.99 1.35 -2.79
CA ALA A 25 -12.97 2.32 -2.33
C ALA A 25 -13.69 2.97 -3.53
N LYS A 26 -12.95 3.50 -4.49
CA LYS A 26 -13.51 4.08 -5.72
C LYS A 26 -14.34 3.09 -6.51
N LYS A 27 -13.87 1.86 -6.67
CA LYS A 27 -14.62 0.79 -7.37
C LYS A 27 -15.95 0.45 -6.70
N ASN A 28 -16.02 0.52 -5.37
CA ASN A 28 -17.24 0.24 -4.60
C ASN A 28 -18.10 1.50 -4.34
N GLY A 29 -17.78 2.63 -4.97
CA GLY A 29 -18.53 3.87 -4.82
C GLY A 29 -18.44 4.46 -3.41
N ILE A 30 -17.29 4.31 -2.74
CA ILE A 30 -17.00 4.94 -1.46
C ILE A 30 -16.31 6.28 -1.73
N THR A 31 -16.79 7.33 -1.08
CA THR A 31 -16.19 8.66 -1.22
C THR A 31 -14.86 8.72 -0.49
N VAL A 32 -13.79 8.92 -1.26
CA VAL A 32 -12.43 9.18 -0.75
C VAL A 32 -12.22 10.68 -0.70
N THR A 33 -12.06 11.23 0.49
CA THR A 33 -11.89 12.68 0.71
C THR A 33 -10.46 13.13 0.44
N GLU A 34 -9.46 12.34 0.83
CA GLU A 34 -8.06 12.65 0.58
C GLU A 34 -7.24 11.39 0.31
N PHE A 35 -6.39 11.46 -0.70
CA PHE A 35 -5.31 10.52 -0.94
C PHE A 35 -3.98 11.28 -0.87
N SER A 36 -3.12 10.93 0.07
CA SER A 36 -1.88 11.67 0.30
C SER A 36 -0.64 10.79 0.26
N LEU A 37 0.43 11.36 -0.28
CA LEU A 37 1.78 10.83 -0.23
C LEU A 37 2.55 11.56 0.87
N GLY A 38 3.17 10.80 1.76
CA GLY A 38 3.91 11.34 2.89
C GLY A 38 3.04 11.69 4.10
N MET A 39 3.68 12.25 5.11
CA MET A 39 3.08 12.64 6.38
C MET A 39 3.37 14.10 6.73
N GLY A 40 2.62 14.65 7.71
CA GLY A 40 2.78 16.01 8.19
C GLY A 40 2.00 17.05 7.39
N PRO A 41 2.42 18.33 7.40
CA PRO A 41 1.73 19.39 6.70
C PRO A 41 1.77 19.24 5.19
N ARG A 42 0.70 19.68 4.52
CA ARG A 42 0.59 19.65 3.06
C ARG A 42 1.57 20.65 2.44
N LEU A 43 2.37 20.19 1.49
CA LEU A 43 3.19 21.06 0.63
C LEU A 43 2.46 21.44 -0.64
N LEU A 44 1.89 20.44 -1.31
CA LEU A 44 1.12 20.61 -2.55
C LEU A 44 -0.19 19.83 -2.41
N SER A 45 -1.27 20.38 -2.95
CA SER A 45 -2.52 19.65 -3.07
C SER A 45 -3.31 20.09 -4.28
N HIS A 46 -4.03 19.15 -4.88
CA HIS A 46 -4.94 19.38 -5.98
C HIS A 46 -6.24 18.59 -5.73
N VAL A 47 -7.36 19.23 -5.96
CA VAL A 47 -8.68 18.57 -5.85
C VAL A 47 -9.13 18.16 -7.24
N TRP A 48 -9.39 16.87 -7.42
CA TRP A 48 -9.96 16.33 -8.64
C TRP A 48 -11.19 15.49 -8.30
N GLY A 49 -12.34 15.97 -8.77
CA GLY A 49 -13.63 15.40 -8.37
C GLY A 49 -13.90 15.63 -6.89
N GLU A 50 -14.17 14.55 -6.17
CA GLU A 50 -14.45 14.56 -4.73
C GLU A 50 -13.21 14.31 -3.86
N THR A 51 -12.06 13.98 -4.50
CA THR A 51 -10.83 13.56 -3.81
C THR A 51 -9.78 14.65 -3.89
N ARG A 52 -9.20 14.98 -2.74
CA ARG A 52 -7.99 15.80 -2.66
C ARG A 52 -6.76 14.92 -2.75
N TYR A 53 -5.89 15.18 -3.69
CA TYR A 53 -4.57 14.56 -3.82
C TYR A 53 -3.53 15.50 -3.21
N SER A 54 -2.74 14.99 -2.25
CA SER A 54 -1.80 15.81 -1.48
C SER A 54 -0.42 15.19 -1.45
N ILE A 55 0.61 16.05 -1.48
CA ILE A 55 1.99 15.69 -1.15
C ILE A 55 2.32 16.41 0.15
N LYS A 56 2.76 15.65 1.15
CA LYS A 56 3.08 16.16 2.48
C LYS A 56 4.58 16.28 2.70
N LEU A 57 4.97 17.02 3.73
CA LEU A 57 6.36 17.43 3.97
C LEU A 57 7.32 16.26 4.17
N LEU A 58 6.92 15.26 4.93
CA LEU A 58 7.75 14.11 5.22
C LEU A 58 7.56 13.05 4.13
N PRO A 59 8.61 12.69 3.37
CA PRO A 59 8.50 11.84 2.19
C PRO A 59 8.40 10.35 2.54
N PHE A 60 7.72 10.01 3.62
CA PHE A 60 7.45 8.63 4.01
C PHE A 60 6.02 8.48 4.52
N GLY A 61 5.45 7.30 4.29
CA GLY A 61 4.05 7.03 4.59
C GLY A 61 3.09 7.56 3.53
N GLY A 62 1.82 7.53 3.86
CA GLY A 62 0.70 7.99 3.04
C GLY A 62 -0.59 7.85 3.81
N SER A 63 -1.70 8.27 3.22
CA SER A 63 -3.03 8.04 3.78
C SER A 63 -4.11 8.08 2.71
N CYS A 64 -5.13 7.25 2.89
CA CYS A 64 -6.36 7.25 2.11
C CYS A 64 -7.52 7.46 3.09
N LEU A 65 -8.10 8.65 3.10
CA LEU A 65 -9.19 9.01 4.01
C LEU A 65 -10.54 8.81 3.30
N MET A 66 -11.41 8.00 3.89
CA MET A 66 -12.74 7.70 3.38
C MET A 66 -13.83 8.25 4.30
N VAL A 67 -14.94 8.71 3.72
CA VAL A 67 -16.11 9.10 4.49
C VAL A 67 -16.67 7.87 5.19
N GLY A 68 -16.97 7.98 6.49
CA GLY A 68 -17.58 6.90 7.26
C GLY A 68 -16.63 5.78 7.68
N GLU A 69 -15.33 6.02 7.65
CA GLU A 69 -14.32 5.05 8.11
C GLU A 69 -14.06 5.19 9.62
N ASP A 70 -13.73 6.40 10.07
CA ASP A 70 -13.43 6.69 11.48
C ASP A 70 -14.66 7.09 12.28
N GLU A 71 -15.62 7.77 11.65
CA GLU A 71 -16.86 8.22 12.25
C GLU A 71 -18.04 7.85 11.36
N ASP A 72 -19.14 7.40 11.95
CA ASP A 72 -20.36 7.06 11.19
C ASP A 72 -20.88 8.28 10.43
N SER A 73 -21.25 8.07 9.18
CA SER A 73 -21.81 9.08 8.30
C SER A 73 -23.13 8.58 7.70
N ASP A 74 -24.09 9.48 7.53
CA ASP A 74 -25.36 9.19 6.85
C ASP A 74 -25.25 9.25 5.31
N ASP A 75 -24.07 9.58 4.78
CA ASP A 75 -23.83 9.59 3.34
C ASP A 75 -23.94 8.18 2.76
N VAL A 76 -24.75 8.02 1.72
CA VAL A 76 -24.95 6.73 1.03
C VAL A 76 -23.65 6.17 0.45
N ASN A 77 -22.66 7.01 0.19
CA ASN A 77 -21.33 6.65 -0.29
C ASN A 77 -20.29 6.54 0.82
N ALA A 78 -20.71 6.61 2.08
CA ALA A 78 -19.84 6.37 3.21
C ALA A 78 -19.46 4.89 3.34
N PHE A 79 -18.25 4.63 3.82
CA PHE A 79 -17.72 3.28 4.05
C PHE A 79 -18.63 2.45 4.97
N ASN A 80 -19.13 3.05 6.07
CA ASN A 80 -20.01 2.38 7.03
C ASN A 80 -21.36 1.95 6.43
N ASN A 81 -21.83 2.62 5.37
CA ASN A 81 -23.12 2.34 4.70
C ASN A 81 -23.00 1.34 3.54
N LYS A 82 -21.77 0.88 3.21
CA LYS A 82 -21.58 -0.11 2.16
C LYS A 82 -21.77 -1.55 2.66
N PRO A 83 -22.13 -2.48 1.76
CA PRO A 83 -22.25 -3.90 2.10
C PRO A 83 -20.95 -4.44 2.72
N VAL A 84 -21.09 -5.41 3.61
CA VAL A 84 -19.93 -6.04 4.30
C VAL A 84 -18.87 -6.52 3.33
N GLY A 85 -19.28 -7.13 2.20
CA GLY A 85 -18.34 -7.59 1.16
C GLY A 85 -17.49 -6.47 0.56
N ALA A 86 -18.08 -5.30 0.31
CA ALA A 86 -17.36 -4.13 -0.18
C ALA A 86 -16.35 -3.61 0.86
N ARG A 87 -16.76 -3.54 2.13
CA ARG A 87 -15.87 -3.12 3.23
C ARG A 87 -14.70 -4.07 3.41
N ILE A 88 -14.96 -5.39 3.40
CA ILE A 88 -13.89 -6.42 3.45
C ILE A 88 -12.94 -6.26 2.26
N ALA A 89 -13.47 -6.07 1.04
CA ALA A 89 -12.64 -5.90 -0.15
C ALA A 89 -11.72 -4.67 -0.04
N VAL A 90 -12.22 -3.55 0.47
CA VAL A 90 -11.41 -2.34 0.68
C VAL A 90 -10.33 -2.58 1.73
N VAL A 91 -10.68 -3.15 2.89
CA VAL A 91 -9.71 -3.42 3.97
C VAL A 91 -8.63 -4.41 3.52
N ALA A 92 -9.03 -5.48 2.82
CA ALA A 92 -8.09 -6.48 2.32
C ALA A 92 -7.20 -5.97 1.17
N ALA A 93 -7.64 -4.94 0.45
CA ALA A 93 -6.91 -4.42 -0.71
C ALA A 93 -5.52 -3.91 -0.37
N GLY A 94 -5.34 -3.25 0.77
CA GLY A 94 -4.02 -2.77 1.21
C GLY A 94 -2.98 -3.89 1.25
N PRO A 95 -3.16 -4.91 2.10
CA PRO A 95 -2.25 -6.07 2.14
C PRO A 95 -2.10 -6.78 0.79
N VAL A 96 -3.20 -6.97 0.04
CA VAL A 96 -3.14 -7.63 -1.28
C VAL A 96 -2.25 -6.86 -2.25
N PHE A 97 -2.34 -5.54 -2.30
CA PHE A 97 -1.48 -4.72 -3.15
C PHE A 97 0.00 -4.82 -2.74
N ASN A 98 0.30 -4.95 -1.45
CA ASN A 98 1.66 -5.19 -1.00
C ASN A 98 2.19 -6.57 -1.44
N PHE A 99 1.36 -7.61 -1.43
CA PHE A 99 1.75 -8.91 -2.00
C PHE A 99 2.00 -8.84 -3.51
N ILE A 100 1.17 -8.09 -4.26
CA ILE A 100 1.38 -7.87 -5.69
C ILE A 100 2.70 -7.14 -5.92
N LEU A 101 2.97 -6.08 -5.15
CA LEU A 101 4.23 -5.33 -5.22
C LEU A 101 5.44 -6.24 -4.93
N ALA A 102 5.37 -7.05 -3.86
CA ALA A 102 6.42 -7.98 -3.49
C ALA A 102 6.69 -9.01 -4.60
N PHE A 103 5.63 -9.53 -5.23
CA PHE A 103 5.73 -10.45 -6.35
C PHE A 103 6.42 -9.80 -7.56
N ILE A 104 6.00 -8.59 -7.95
CA ILE A 104 6.60 -7.85 -9.06
C ILE A 104 8.08 -7.57 -8.80
N LEU A 105 8.41 -7.09 -7.59
CA LEU A 105 9.79 -6.82 -7.20
C LEU A 105 10.65 -8.09 -7.19
N SER A 106 10.10 -9.22 -6.72
CA SER A 106 10.79 -10.51 -6.75
C SER A 106 11.10 -10.96 -8.17
N LEU A 107 10.15 -10.84 -9.10
CA LEU A 107 10.37 -11.15 -10.51
C LEU A 107 11.46 -10.26 -11.12
N PHE A 108 11.44 -8.98 -10.78
CA PHE A 108 12.46 -8.03 -11.25
C PHE A 108 13.85 -8.37 -10.73
N ILE A 109 13.97 -8.65 -9.42
CA ILE A 109 15.24 -9.01 -8.77
C ILE A 109 15.80 -10.32 -9.35
N VAL A 110 14.97 -11.37 -9.40
CA VAL A 110 15.38 -12.68 -9.95
C VAL A 110 15.75 -12.56 -11.41
N GLY A 111 14.99 -11.79 -12.20
CA GLY A 111 15.28 -11.58 -13.62
C GLY A 111 16.53 -10.74 -13.90
N SER A 112 16.91 -9.84 -12.99
CA SER A 112 18.03 -8.92 -13.18
C SER A 112 19.33 -9.43 -12.56
N ILE A 113 19.26 -10.08 -11.40
CA ILE A 113 20.44 -10.49 -10.61
C ILE A 113 20.61 -12.00 -10.65
N GLY A 114 19.54 -12.74 -10.96
CA GLY A 114 19.49 -14.19 -10.84
C GLY A 114 19.12 -14.62 -9.41
N TYR A 115 19.21 -15.90 -9.17
CA TYR A 115 19.03 -16.50 -7.84
C TYR A 115 20.13 -17.53 -7.56
N ASP A 116 20.54 -17.62 -6.32
CA ASP A 116 21.43 -18.68 -5.90
C ASP A 116 20.64 -19.98 -5.77
N ALA A 117 21.01 -20.98 -6.58
CA ALA A 117 20.42 -22.29 -6.45
C ALA A 117 20.79 -22.90 -5.09
N PRO A 118 19.86 -23.56 -4.38
CA PRO A 118 20.18 -24.24 -3.15
C PRO A 118 21.15 -25.40 -3.46
N VAL A 119 22.40 -25.20 -3.16
CA VAL A 119 23.46 -26.21 -3.32
C VAL A 119 23.99 -26.62 -1.96
N VAL A 120 24.23 -27.91 -1.78
CA VAL A 120 24.93 -28.40 -0.61
C VAL A 120 26.41 -28.06 -0.79
N TRP A 121 26.87 -27.03 -0.10
CA TRP A 121 28.26 -26.58 -0.17
C TRP A 121 29.22 -27.52 0.54
N LYS A 122 28.81 -28.06 1.68
CA LYS A 122 29.61 -28.97 2.51
C LYS A 122 28.68 -29.82 3.40
N VAL A 123 28.97 -31.11 3.47
CA VAL A 123 28.41 -32.01 4.46
C VAL A 123 29.46 -32.22 5.56
N THR A 124 29.06 -32.08 6.82
CA THR A 124 29.93 -32.34 7.97
C THR A 124 29.96 -33.85 8.17
N ASP A 125 31.14 -34.44 8.38
CA ASP A 125 31.30 -35.85 8.63
C ASP A 125 30.44 -36.30 9.83
N GLY A 126 29.65 -37.37 9.64
CA GLY A 126 28.77 -37.91 10.67
C GLY A 126 27.32 -37.38 10.65
N PHE A 127 26.97 -36.48 9.71
CA PHE A 127 25.57 -36.04 9.50
C PHE A 127 25.04 -36.56 8.15
N PRO A 128 23.73 -36.90 8.07
CA PRO A 128 23.11 -37.28 6.81
C PRO A 128 23.10 -36.11 5.81
N ALA A 129 23.25 -36.44 4.56
CA ALA A 129 23.20 -35.46 3.46
C ALA A 129 21.76 -35.04 3.16
#